data_8876c31b533282b425cf79c04a0c5aea
#
_entry.id   8876c31b533282b425cf79c04a0c5aea
#
_cell.length_a   1.000
_cell.length_b   1.000
_cell.length_c   1.000
_cell.angle_alpha   90.00
_cell.angle_beta   90.00
_cell.angle_gamma   90.00
#
_symmetry.space_group_name_H-M   'P 1'
#
loop_
_entity.id
_entity.type
_entity.pdbx_description
1 polymer ?
#
loop_
_entity_poly.entity_id
_entity_poly.type
_entity_poly.pdbx_seq_one_letter_code
_entity_poly.pdbx_strand_id
1 'polypeptide(L)'
;MWRDRDESQLRQWLAHARALGVTAALAGNIGHLSILRDSGLRIYGDFGLNVFNSRALNYLRQKGLASACLSVELRFPQLRDIRKILPAEAIVYGRLPLMITENCLVQNE
;
A
#
# COMPACT_ATOMS: atom_id res chain seq x y z
N MET A 1 -4.36 7.79 -11.08
CA MET A 1 -3.49 8.91 -10.61
C MET A 1 -4.19 9.64 -9.47
N TRP A 2 -3.51 9.89 -8.35
CA TRP A 2 -4.04 10.62 -7.20
C TRP A 2 -3.99 12.13 -7.46
N ARG A 3 -5.10 12.84 -7.16
CA ARG A 3 -5.21 14.29 -7.30
C ARG A 3 -5.76 14.90 -6.02
N ASP A 4 -5.44 16.17 -5.72
CA ASP A 4 -5.88 16.85 -4.48
C ASP A 4 -7.40 16.83 -4.30
N ARG A 5 -8.17 16.92 -5.40
CA ARG A 5 -9.63 16.82 -5.39
C ARG A 5 -10.16 15.46 -4.89
N ASP A 6 -9.33 14.43 -4.97
CA ASP A 6 -9.73 13.06 -4.63
C ASP A 6 -9.62 12.82 -3.10
N GLU A 7 -8.90 13.70 -2.38
CA GLU A 7 -8.69 13.55 -0.95
C GLU A 7 -9.99 13.67 -0.15
N SER A 8 -10.83 14.67 -0.45
CA SER A 8 -12.12 14.86 0.24
C SER A 8 -13.05 13.68 0.02
N GLN A 9 -13.06 13.13 -1.19
CA GLN A 9 -13.86 11.97 -1.54
C GLN A 9 -13.35 10.71 -0.83
N LEU A 10 -12.04 10.52 -0.75
CA LEU A 10 -11.44 9.41 -0.01
C LEU A 10 -11.81 9.48 1.48
N ARG A 11 -11.74 10.65 2.10
CA ARG A 11 -12.13 10.84 3.50
C ARG A 11 -13.60 10.47 3.74
N GLN A 12 -14.49 10.84 2.83
CA GLN A 12 -15.91 10.47 2.90
C GLN A 12 -16.10 8.95 2.77
N TRP A 13 -15.41 8.31 1.83
CA TRP A 13 -15.47 6.85 1.67
C TRP A 13 -14.95 6.12 2.89
N LEU A 14 -13.87 6.58 3.50
CA LEU A 14 -13.31 6.00 4.70
C LEU A 14 -14.27 6.13 5.90
N ALA A 15 -14.89 7.28 6.07
CA ALA A 15 -15.90 7.49 7.10
C ALA A 15 -17.10 6.56 6.90
N HIS A 16 -17.58 6.42 5.68
CA HIS A 16 -18.67 5.51 5.33
C HIS A 16 -18.30 4.05 5.55
N ALA A 17 -17.13 3.62 5.10
CA ALA A 17 -16.63 2.27 5.30
C ALA A 17 -16.51 1.93 6.78
N ARG A 18 -16.01 2.86 7.60
CA ARG A 18 -15.92 2.68 9.04
C ARG A 18 -17.29 2.54 9.70
N ALA A 19 -18.27 3.33 9.27
CA ALA A 19 -19.66 3.21 9.73
C ALA A 19 -20.28 1.84 9.39
N LEU A 20 -19.83 1.21 8.30
CA LEU A 20 -20.26 -0.14 7.91
C LEU A 20 -19.50 -1.27 8.63
N GLY A 21 -18.57 -0.95 9.55
CA GLY A 21 -17.83 -1.93 10.33
C GLY A 21 -16.48 -2.36 9.74
N VAL A 22 -15.97 -1.67 8.71
CA VAL A 22 -14.61 -1.89 8.20
C VAL A 22 -13.60 -1.43 9.24
N THR A 23 -12.63 -2.29 9.58
CA THR A 23 -11.63 -2.04 10.64
C THR A 23 -10.21 -1.87 10.12
N ALA A 24 -9.95 -2.23 8.86
CA ALA A 24 -8.63 -2.23 8.26
C ALA A 24 -8.66 -1.73 6.80
N ALA A 25 -7.54 -1.23 6.33
CA ALA A 25 -7.35 -0.81 4.96
C ALA A 25 -5.99 -1.25 4.42
N LEU A 26 -5.94 -1.56 3.12
CA LEU A 26 -4.72 -1.86 2.39
C LEU A 26 -4.25 -0.60 1.65
N ALA A 27 -3.03 -0.15 1.91
CA ALA A 27 -2.45 1.06 1.32
C ALA A 27 -1.40 0.73 0.28
N GLY A 28 -1.65 1.08 -0.97
CA GLY A 28 -0.72 0.93 -2.09
C GLY A 28 0.01 2.21 -2.48
N ASN A 29 -0.31 3.35 -1.84
CA ASN A 29 0.31 4.63 -2.12
C ASN A 29 0.73 5.32 -0.81
N ILE A 30 1.97 5.79 -0.76
CA ILE A 30 2.53 6.44 0.43
C ILE A 30 1.77 7.74 0.81
N GLY A 31 1.23 8.45 -0.17
CA GLY A 31 0.41 9.66 0.06
C GLY A 31 -0.88 9.38 0.81
N HIS A 32 -1.38 8.15 0.82
CA HIS A 32 -2.60 7.78 1.53
C HIS A 32 -2.38 7.49 3.03
N LEU A 33 -1.14 7.28 3.47
CA LEU A 33 -0.84 6.83 4.84
C LEU A 33 -1.32 7.81 5.91
N SER A 34 -1.17 9.12 5.69
CA SER A 34 -1.65 10.13 6.63
C SER A 34 -3.17 10.11 6.76
N ILE A 35 -3.86 10.06 5.64
CA ILE A 35 -5.33 10.04 5.58
C ILE A 35 -5.88 8.78 6.25
N LEU A 36 -5.28 7.63 5.96
CA LEU A 36 -5.69 6.34 6.55
C LEU A 36 -5.42 6.30 8.05
N ARG A 37 -4.29 6.87 8.50
CA ARG A 37 -3.99 6.97 9.93
C ARG A 37 -5.02 7.83 10.66
N ASP A 38 -5.40 8.97 10.09
CA ASP A 38 -6.40 9.87 10.65
C ASP A 38 -7.80 9.22 10.72
N SER A 39 -8.08 8.26 9.85
CA SER A 39 -9.35 7.52 9.86
C SER A 39 -9.49 6.53 11.02
N GLY A 40 -8.39 6.20 11.71
CA GLY A 40 -8.36 5.21 12.80
C GLY A 40 -8.46 3.74 12.35
N LEU A 41 -8.32 3.46 11.06
CA LEU A 41 -8.26 2.12 10.52
C LEU A 41 -6.87 1.50 10.73
N ARG A 42 -6.82 0.16 10.88
CA ARG A 42 -5.56 -0.58 10.85
C ARG A 42 -5.03 -0.60 9.42
N ILE A 43 -3.78 -0.20 9.22
CA ILE A 43 -3.19 -0.04 7.90
C ILE A 43 -2.26 -1.21 7.61
N TYR A 44 -2.48 -1.85 6.46
CA TYR A 44 -1.59 -2.85 5.88
C TYR A 44 -0.96 -2.26 4.61
N GLY A 45 0.35 -2.40 4.46
CA GLY A 45 1.07 -1.91 3.28
C GLY A 45 1.04 -2.92 2.14
N ASP A 46 0.57 -2.48 0.96
CA ASP A 46 0.58 -3.29 -0.27
C ASP A 46 1.93 -3.18 -1.00
N PHE A 47 2.15 -4.05 -1.99
CA PHE A 47 3.38 -4.09 -2.79
C PHE A 47 3.69 -2.75 -3.50
N GLY A 48 2.69 -1.93 -3.78
CA GLY A 48 2.84 -0.58 -4.35
C GLY A 48 3.66 0.39 -3.51
N LEU A 49 3.85 0.12 -2.21
CA LEU A 49 4.77 0.88 -1.35
C LEU A 49 6.25 0.56 -1.62
N ASN A 50 6.53 -0.45 -2.41
CA ASN A 50 7.84 -0.82 -2.93
C ASN A 50 8.94 -0.94 -1.86
N VAL A 51 8.69 -1.77 -0.86
CA VAL A 51 9.60 -1.96 0.28
C VAL A 51 10.78 -2.85 -0.11
N PHE A 52 11.95 -2.25 -0.26
CA PHE A 52 13.17 -2.91 -0.73
C PHE A 52 14.17 -3.27 0.37
N ASN A 53 14.10 -2.63 1.51
CA ASN A 53 15.11 -2.77 2.55
C ASN A 53 14.54 -2.55 3.96
N SER A 54 15.37 -2.84 4.97
CA SER A 54 14.99 -2.72 6.38
C SER A 54 14.69 -1.29 6.81
N ARG A 55 15.29 -0.28 6.17
CA ARG A 55 15.04 1.14 6.50
C ARG A 55 13.65 1.56 6.05
N ALA A 56 13.24 1.16 4.85
CA ALA A 56 11.88 1.40 4.34
C ALA A 56 10.84 0.72 5.26
N LEU A 57 11.09 -0.52 5.67
CA LEU A 57 10.22 -1.24 6.58
C LEU A 57 10.11 -0.56 7.95
N ASN A 58 11.23 -0.05 8.49
CA ASN A 58 11.23 0.72 9.74
C ASN A 58 10.45 2.03 9.63
N TYR A 59 10.58 2.73 8.51
CA TYR A 59 9.80 3.95 8.23
C TYR A 59 8.30 3.66 8.28
N LEU A 60 7.85 2.60 7.62
CA LEU A 60 6.44 2.21 7.64
C LEU A 60 5.97 1.81 9.03
N ARG A 61 6.82 1.13 9.81
CA ARG A 61 6.52 0.85 11.22
C ARG A 61 6.31 2.13 12.03
N GLN A 62 7.18 3.13 11.85
CA GLN A 62 7.04 4.43 12.51
C GLN A 62 5.77 5.19 12.08
N LYS A 63 5.30 4.94 10.87
CA LYS A 63 4.02 5.47 10.36
C LYS A 63 2.79 4.73 10.89
N GLY A 64 2.98 3.66 11.67
CA GLY A 64 1.90 2.94 12.33
C GLY A 64 1.26 1.83 11.51
N LEU A 65 1.94 1.32 10.47
CA LEU A 65 1.44 0.16 9.72
C LEU A 65 1.49 -1.11 10.58
N ALA A 66 0.52 -2.00 10.39
CA ALA A 66 0.46 -3.29 11.06
C ALA A 66 1.33 -4.35 10.37
N SER A 67 1.40 -4.30 9.04
CA SER A 67 2.29 -5.12 8.22
C SER A 67 2.61 -4.41 6.90
N ALA A 68 3.56 -4.92 6.13
CA ALA A 68 3.85 -4.42 4.80
C ALA A 68 4.25 -5.55 3.86
N CYS A 69 3.78 -5.45 2.60
CA CYS A 69 4.22 -6.33 1.52
C CYS A 69 5.57 -5.85 0.99
N LEU A 70 6.52 -6.78 0.88
CA LEU A 70 7.84 -6.51 0.32
C LEU A 70 7.75 -6.40 -1.20
N SER A 71 8.71 -5.66 -1.80
CA SER A 71 8.74 -5.49 -3.25
C SER A 71 8.86 -6.82 -3.98
N VAL A 72 8.09 -6.96 -5.05
CA VAL A 72 8.09 -8.14 -5.94
C VAL A 72 9.37 -8.28 -6.75
N GLU A 73 10.21 -7.24 -6.80
CA GLU A 73 11.48 -7.24 -7.52
C GLU A 73 12.65 -7.81 -6.68
N LEU A 74 12.40 -8.09 -5.38
CA LEU A 74 13.42 -8.67 -4.50
C LEU A 74 13.65 -10.14 -4.80
N ARG A 75 14.94 -10.51 -4.84
CA ARG A 75 15.34 -11.93 -4.90
C ARG A 75 15.22 -12.59 -3.53
N PHE A 76 15.04 -13.90 -3.51
CA PHE A 76 14.86 -14.65 -2.26
C PHE A 76 15.95 -14.38 -1.19
N PRO A 77 17.26 -14.31 -1.50
CA PRO A 77 18.27 -13.97 -0.50
C PRO A 77 18.03 -12.57 0.12
N GLN A 78 17.62 -11.60 -0.69
CA GLN A 78 17.30 -10.24 -0.21
C GLN A 78 16.08 -10.25 0.70
N LEU A 79 15.01 -11.01 0.35
CA LEU A 79 13.84 -11.19 1.21
C LEU A 79 14.20 -11.81 2.55
N ARG A 80 15.11 -12.80 2.54
CA ARG A 80 15.60 -13.46 3.76
C ARG A 80 16.37 -12.49 4.66
N ASP A 81 17.22 -11.65 4.07
CA ASP A 81 18.17 -10.82 4.80
C ASP A 81 17.57 -9.49 5.30
N ILE A 82 16.38 -9.10 4.83
CA ILE A 82 15.66 -7.96 5.38
C ILE A 82 15.31 -8.21 6.86
N ARG A 83 15.70 -7.28 7.72
CA ARG A 83 15.33 -7.31 9.13
C ARG A 83 13.83 -7.06 9.30
N LYS A 84 13.08 -8.05 9.72
CA LYS A 84 11.62 -8.02 9.86
C LYS A 84 11.19 -7.39 11.18
N ILE A 85 11.42 -6.10 11.31
CA ILE A 85 11.00 -5.28 12.46
C ILE A 85 9.51 -4.93 12.44
N LEU A 86 8.84 -5.18 11.33
CA LEU A 86 7.41 -5.14 11.09
C LEU A 86 7.03 -6.47 10.43
N PRO A 87 5.87 -7.09 10.73
CA PRO A 87 5.38 -8.22 9.97
C PRO A 87 5.42 -7.94 8.48
N ALA A 88 6.07 -8.82 7.72
CA ALA A 88 6.30 -8.64 6.30
C ALA A 88 5.67 -9.78 5.50
N GLU A 89 5.06 -9.41 4.38
CA GLU A 89 4.43 -10.31 3.44
C GLU A 89 5.21 -10.33 2.13
N ALA A 90 5.19 -11.44 1.41
CA ALA A 90 5.78 -11.56 0.09
C ALA A 90 4.79 -12.21 -0.87
N ILE A 91 4.64 -11.65 -2.06
CA ILE A 91 3.84 -12.24 -3.12
C ILE A 91 4.64 -13.39 -3.75
N VAL A 92 4.11 -14.61 -3.66
CA VAL A 92 4.76 -15.81 -4.18
C VAL A 92 4.11 -16.34 -5.46
N TYR A 93 2.88 -15.89 -5.75
CA TYR A 93 2.13 -16.29 -6.95
C TYR A 93 1.09 -15.22 -7.31
N GLY A 94 0.89 -14.97 -8.60
CA GLY A 94 -0.15 -14.08 -9.11
C GLY A 94 0.29 -13.28 -10.33
N ARG A 95 -0.64 -12.52 -10.87
CA ARG A 95 -0.38 -11.54 -11.94
C ARG A 95 -0.16 -10.18 -11.32
N LEU A 96 0.86 -9.48 -11.78
CA LEU A 96 1.20 -8.14 -11.34
C LEU A 96 0.90 -7.14 -12.46
N PRO A 97 0.34 -5.96 -12.14
CA PRO A 97 0.20 -4.90 -13.12
C PRO A 97 1.59 -4.36 -13.49
N LEU A 98 1.90 -4.35 -14.79
CA LEU A 98 3.17 -3.81 -15.29
C LEU A 98 3.10 -2.30 -15.51
N MET A 99 1.92 -1.80 -15.88
CA MET A 99 1.69 -0.39 -16.17
C MET A 99 0.22 -0.03 -15.95
N ILE A 100 -0.02 1.19 -15.49
CA ILE A 100 -1.36 1.80 -15.43
C ILE A 100 -1.35 2.98 -16.39
N THR A 101 -2.30 3.00 -17.36
CA THR A 101 -2.45 4.09 -18.32
C THR A 101 -3.81 4.75 -18.15
N GLU A 102 -3.88 6.06 -18.36
CA GLU A 102 -5.15 6.78 -18.40
C GLU A 102 -5.86 6.63 -19.77
N ASN A 103 -5.11 6.26 -20.80
CA ASN A 103 -5.63 6.04 -22.15
C ASN A 103 -5.80 4.54 -22.43
N CYS A 104 -6.88 4.16 -23.08
CA CYS A 104 -7.06 2.80 -23.55
C CYS A 104 -6.17 2.59 -24.81
N LEU A 105 -5.14 1.75 -24.67
CA LEU A 105 -4.21 1.45 -25.77
C LEU A 105 -4.85 0.68 -26.93
N VAL A 106 -6.02 0.06 -26.70
CA VAL A 106 -6.74 -0.78 -27.65
C VAL A 106 -7.80 0.03 -28.43
N GLN A 107 -8.25 1.17 -27.90
CA GLN A 107 -9.31 2.00 -28.50
C GLN A 107 -8.79 3.24 -29.23
N ASN A 108 -7.47 3.42 -29.35
CA ASN A 108 -6.88 4.53 -30.09
C ASN A 108 -6.66 4.16 -31.58
N GLU A 109 -7.72 3.70 -32.25
CA GLU A 109 -7.81 3.69 -33.73
C GLU A 109 -8.73 4.79 -34.20
#